data_f2b98368e4bae63efde0f844a083a5ff
#
_entry.id   f2b98368e4bae63efde0f844a083a5ff
#
_cell.length_a   1.000
_cell.length_b   1.000
_cell.length_c   1.000
_cell.angle_alpha   90.00
_cell.angle_beta   90.00
_cell.angle_gamma   90.00
#
_symmetry.space_group_name_H-M   'P 1'
#
loop_
_entity.id
_entity.type
_entity.pdbx_description
1 polymer ?
#
loop_
_entity_poly.entity_id
_entity_poly.type
_entity_poly.pdbx_seq_one_letter_code
_entity_poly.pdbx_strand_id
1 'polypeptide(L)'
;MNLQSHRSLPGFVVGYFTIIILGCSSALCGAADQSQRDMVLWYRQPATNWLQAAPLGNGMIGAMLFGGVPQERIALNESSFWSGRPHDYDDTNAFQYFPKIRDLVFADKFQEAEKMANDHFYGKPKAQEAYQPIGDLILSFDSTNFTDYRRELDMETGVAKVTYRSGDAVITREAFVSWPDRVLVVRISADKPGRINFSARFRGPYLETSVADHDRLVMDGAWKGPFA
;
A
#
# COMPACT_ATOMS: atom_id res chain seq x y z
N MET A 1 -50.16 10.18 3.45
CA MET A 1 -49.33 9.50 2.48
C MET A 1 -48.11 10.39 2.26
N ASN A 2 -47.11 10.23 3.14
CA ASN A 2 -45.92 11.09 3.17
C ASN A 2 -44.72 10.29 2.60
N LEU A 3 -44.25 10.69 1.43
CA LEU A 3 -43.01 10.23 0.84
C LEU A 3 -41.88 11.11 1.39
N GLN A 4 -41.07 10.57 2.31
CA GLN A 4 -39.81 11.19 2.69
C GLN A 4 -38.75 10.88 1.62
N SER A 5 -38.22 11.93 1.04
CA SER A 5 -37.08 11.89 0.15
C SER A 5 -35.81 11.56 0.95
N HIS A 6 -35.23 10.38 0.73
CA HIS A 6 -33.90 10.08 1.18
C HIS A 6 -32.88 10.87 0.34
N ARG A 7 -32.26 11.85 0.93
CA ARG A 7 -31.02 12.45 0.40
C ARG A 7 -29.89 11.45 0.60
N SER A 8 -29.33 10.94 -0.47
CA SER A 8 -28.10 10.19 -0.48
C SER A 8 -26.94 11.12 -0.12
N LEU A 9 -26.32 10.88 1.02
CA LEU A 9 -25.04 11.51 1.38
C LEU A 9 -23.93 10.92 0.46
N PRO A 10 -22.95 11.71 0.05
CA PRO A 10 -21.82 11.21 -0.70
C PRO A 10 -21.05 10.19 0.15
N GLY A 11 -20.79 9.02 -0.44
CA GLY A 11 -20.18 7.91 0.27
C GLY A 11 -18.76 8.23 0.70
N PHE A 12 -18.58 8.36 2.01
CA PHE A 12 -17.27 8.33 2.63
C PHE A 12 -16.81 6.87 2.67
N VAL A 13 -15.73 6.55 1.97
CA VAL A 13 -15.04 5.26 2.15
C VAL A 13 -14.14 5.41 3.37
N VAL A 14 -14.62 4.98 4.53
CA VAL A 14 -13.82 4.87 5.74
C VAL A 14 -13.09 3.53 5.69
N GLY A 15 -11.82 3.56 5.32
CA GLY A 15 -10.94 2.39 5.41
C GLY A 15 -10.50 2.18 6.86
N TYR A 16 -10.98 1.11 7.51
CA TYR A 16 -10.51 0.72 8.82
C TYR A 16 -9.27 -0.16 8.70
N PHE A 17 -8.12 0.35 9.11
CA PHE A 17 -6.93 -0.46 9.33
C PHE A 17 -6.84 -0.83 10.82
N THR A 18 -7.01 -2.10 11.12
CA THR A 18 -6.84 -2.60 12.49
C THR A 18 -5.42 -3.16 12.62
N ILE A 19 -4.62 -2.55 13.49
CA ILE A 19 -3.31 -3.08 13.89
C ILE A 19 -3.54 -3.95 15.13
N ILE A 20 -3.35 -5.25 14.99
CA ILE A 20 -3.38 -6.18 16.11
C ILE A 20 -1.94 -6.38 16.60
N ILE A 21 -1.64 -5.92 17.80
CA ILE A 21 -0.37 -6.16 18.49
C ILE A 21 -0.58 -7.35 19.41
N LEU A 22 -0.08 -8.52 19.02
CA LEU A 22 -0.06 -9.71 19.84
C LEU A 22 1.28 -9.81 20.58
N GLY A 23 1.23 -9.57 21.88
CA GLY A 23 2.32 -9.92 22.78
C GLY A 23 2.29 -11.43 23.07
N CYS A 24 3.31 -12.18 22.71
CA CYS A 24 3.40 -13.59 23.00
C CYS A 24 4.68 -13.92 23.77
N SER A 25 4.49 -14.64 24.87
CA SER A 25 5.54 -15.25 25.68
C SER A 25 6.19 -16.42 24.93
N SER A 26 7.47 -16.59 25.18
CA SER A 26 8.38 -17.59 24.62
C SER A 26 7.91 -19.04 24.69
N ALA A 27 8.02 -19.78 23.58
CA ALA A 27 8.36 -21.20 23.60
C ALA A 27 8.85 -21.72 22.23
N LEU A 28 9.96 -22.45 22.26
CA LEU A 28 10.45 -23.49 21.35
C LEU A 28 10.91 -23.07 19.94
N CYS A 29 12.23 -22.88 19.86
CA CYS A 29 13.00 -22.90 18.63
C CYS A 29 13.20 -24.38 18.20
N GLY A 30 12.47 -24.82 17.18
CA GLY A 30 12.78 -26.04 16.41
C GLY A 30 13.78 -25.69 15.31
N ALA A 31 14.85 -26.44 15.15
CA ALA A 31 15.78 -26.30 14.04
C ALA A 31 15.05 -26.52 12.70
N ALA A 32 14.92 -25.47 11.93
CA ALA A 32 14.36 -25.55 10.57
C ALA A 32 15.40 -26.13 9.61
N ASP A 33 14.97 -27.07 8.80
CA ASP A 33 15.73 -27.75 7.76
C ASP A 33 16.32 -26.73 6.76
N GLN A 34 17.60 -26.91 6.41
CA GLN A 34 18.34 -26.00 5.52
C GLN A 34 17.95 -26.13 4.03
N SER A 35 17.13 -27.12 3.65
CA SER A 35 16.73 -27.38 2.26
C SER A 35 15.63 -26.44 1.73
N GLN A 36 15.01 -25.63 2.59
CA GLN A 36 13.83 -24.80 2.27
C GLN A 36 14.18 -23.33 1.96
N ARG A 37 15.45 -22.99 1.71
CA ARG A 37 15.91 -21.59 1.61
C ARG A 37 15.92 -21.00 0.21
N ASP A 38 15.50 -21.72 -0.81
CA ASP A 38 15.62 -21.27 -2.22
C ASP A 38 14.58 -20.21 -2.61
N MET A 39 13.52 -20.05 -1.79
CA MET A 39 12.43 -19.08 -2.05
C MET A 39 12.48 -17.88 -1.09
N VAL A 40 13.66 -17.51 -0.57
CA VAL A 40 13.82 -16.38 0.35
C VAL A 40 14.71 -15.29 -0.28
N LEU A 41 14.13 -14.13 -0.49
CA LEU A 41 14.90 -12.92 -0.79
C LEU A 41 15.43 -12.33 0.51
N TRP A 42 16.73 -12.04 0.59
CA TRP A 42 17.29 -11.47 1.82
C TRP A 42 18.34 -10.37 1.57
N TYR A 43 18.47 -9.47 2.53
CA TYR A 43 19.33 -8.31 2.47
C TYR A 43 19.97 -8.03 3.83
N ARG A 44 21.16 -7.45 3.83
CA ARG A 44 21.91 -7.05 5.04
C ARG A 44 21.74 -5.58 5.41
N GLN A 45 20.83 -4.87 4.74
CA GLN A 45 20.58 -3.45 4.98
C GLN A 45 19.11 -3.10 4.71
N PRO A 46 18.58 -2.04 5.34
CA PRO A 46 17.28 -1.50 5.02
C PRO A 46 17.15 -1.05 3.56
N ALA A 47 15.93 -1.00 3.04
CA ALA A 47 15.64 -0.39 1.76
C ALA A 47 15.73 1.13 1.86
N THR A 48 16.38 1.76 0.87
CA THR A 48 16.50 3.22 0.78
C THR A 48 15.52 3.82 -0.22
N ASN A 49 14.98 3.00 -1.11
CA ASN A 49 14.01 3.42 -2.11
C ASN A 49 12.92 2.35 -2.32
N TRP A 50 11.88 2.70 -3.07
CA TRP A 50 10.72 1.84 -3.34
C TRP A 50 11.10 0.48 -3.95
N LEU A 51 12.00 0.45 -4.93
CA LEU A 51 12.38 -0.78 -5.65
C LEU A 51 13.13 -1.79 -4.79
N GLN A 52 13.66 -1.36 -3.67
CA GLN A 52 14.36 -2.23 -2.71
C GLN A 52 13.44 -2.74 -1.59
N ALA A 53 12.27 -2.14 -1.40
CA ALA A 53 11.35 -2.53 -0.35
C ALA A 53 10.74 -3.92 -0.61
N ALA A 54 10.39 -4.65 0.45
CA ALA A 54 9.77 -5.95 0.35
C ALA A 54 8.26 -5.81 0.07
N PRO A 55 7.74 -6.35 -1.05
CA PRO A 55 6.31 -6.29 -1.36
C PRO A 55 5.54 -7.36 -0.60
N LEU A 56 4.40 -6.97 -0.03
CA LEU A 56 3.38 -7.85 0.54
C LEU A 56 2.02 -7.50 -0.05
N GLY A 57 1.15 -8.49 -0.19
CA GLY A 57 -0.20 -8.21 -0.67
C GLY A 57 -1.09 -9.45 -0.77
N ASN A 58 -2.40 -9.20 -0.85
CA ASN A 58 -3.43 -10.22 -1.02
C ASN A 58 -4.35 -9.94 -2.22
N GLY A 59 -3.94 -9.06 -3.14
CA GLY A 59 -4.76 -8.61 -4.27
C GLY A 59 -5.70 -7.45 -3.96
N MET A 60 -5.99 -7.16 -2.69
CA MET A 60 -6.77 -5.99 -2.26
C MET A 60 -5.90 -4.97 -1.54
N ILE A 61 -5.20 -5.41 -0.50
CA ILE A 61 -4.27 -4.59 0.27
C ILE A 61 -2.85 -4.90 -0.20
N GLY A 62 -2.08 -3.86 -0.47
CA GLY A 62 -0.66 -3.92 -0.75
C GLY A 62 0.14 -3.16 0.29
N ALA A 63 1.34 -3.66 0.62
CA ALA A 63 2.27 -3.01 1.50
C ALA A 63 3.70 -3.15 0.97
N MET A 64 4.50 -2.09 1.10
CA MET A 64 5.94 -2.12 0.81
C MET A 64 6.70 -1.85 2.10
N LEU A 65 7.44 -2.86 2.60
CA LEU A 65 8.21 -2.79 3.83
C LEU A 65 9.66 -2.38 3.52
N PHE A 66 10.12 -1.30 4.13
CA PHE A 66 11.48 -0.78 3.94
C PHE A 66 12.50 -1.43 4.90
N GLY A 67 12.07 -1.91 6.06
CA GLY A 67 12.93 -2.55 7.04
C GLY A 67 13.83 -1.59 7.80
N GLY A 68 13.52 -0.30 7.87
CA GLY A 68 14.30 0.69 8.60
C GLY A 68 14.30 0.42 10.10
N VAL A 69 15.45 0.57 10.80
CA VAL A 69 15.55 0.24 12.22
C VAL A 69 15.09 1.38 13.12
N PRO A 70 15.64 2.61 13.01
CA PRO A 70 15.15 3.72 13.81
C PRO A 70 13.72 4.10 13.41
N GLN A 71 13.42 3.94 12.12
CA GLN A 71 12.09 4.23 11.59
C GLN A 71 11.73 3.23 10.50
N GLU A 72 10.72 2.41 10.75
CA GLU A 72 10.09 1.61 9.71
C GLU A 72 9.11 2.46 8.91
N ARG A 73 9.16 2.29 7.61
CA ARG A 73 8.17 2.79 6.69
C ARG A 73 7.43 1.62 6.04
N ILE A 74 6.13 1.61 6.14
CA ILE A 74 5.26 0.67 5.42
C ILE A 74 4.36 1.50 4.52
N ALA A 75 4.65 1.50 3.22
CA ALA A 75 3.81 2.20 2.26
C ALA A 75 2.60 1.34 1.92
N LEU A 76 1.41 1.92 2.03
CA LEU A 76 0.14 1.21 1.98
C LEU A 76 -0.65 1.54 0.72
N ASN A 77 -1.34 0.53 0.23
CA ASN A 77 -2.19 0.60 -0.95
C ASN A 77 -3.44 -0.23 -0.77
N GLU A 78 -4.54 0.15 -1.43
CA GLU A 78 -5.77 -0.62 -1.50
C GLU A 78 -6.34 -0.54 -2.92
N SER A 79 -6.77 -1.68 -3.49
CA SER A 79 -7.05 -1.85 -4.92
C SER A 79 -8.21 -1.01 -5.45
N SER A 80 -9.15 -0.62 -4.59
CA SER A 80 -10.32 0.19 -4.97
C SER A 80 -10.12 1.70 -4.75
N PHE A 81 -8.96 2.13 -4.24
CA PHE A 81 -8.72 3.52 -3.90
C PHE A 81 -8.32 4.34 -5.15
N TRP A 82 -9.33 4.71 -5.90
CA TRP A 82 -9.23 5.54 -7.10
C TRP A 82 -9.85 6.91 -6.87
N SER A 83 -9.34 7.93 -7.57
CA SER A 83 -10.02 9.22 -7.62
C SER A 83 -11.24 9.13 -8.55
N GLY A 84 -12.15 10.08 -8.42
CA GLY A 84 -13.29 10.22 -9.31
C GLY A 84 -14.51 9.39 -8.93
N ARG A 85 -15.42 9.27 -9.89
CA ARG A 85 -16.72 8.60 -9.75
C ARG A 85 -17.09 7.89 -11.04
N PRO A 86 -17.96 6.88 -11.00
CA PRO A 86 -18.48 6.26 -12.22
C PRO A 86 -19.13 7.30 -13.14
N HIS A 87 -18.73 7.34 -14.39
CA HIS A 87 -19.35 8.12 -15.44
C HIS A 87 -19.17 7.44 -16.79
N ASP A 88 -19.94 7.88 -17.77
CA ASP A 88 -19.82 7.43 -19.15
C ASP A 88 -18.71 8.21 -19.85
N TYR A 89 -17.71 7.49 -20.33
CA TYR A 89 -16.57 8.04 -21.08
C TYR A 89 -16.85 8.14 -22.58
N ASP A 90 -17.94 7.57 -23.06
CA ASP A 90 -18.20 7.47 -24.49
C ASP A 90 -18.41 8.84 -25.13
N ASP A 91 -17.63 9.14 -26.16
CA ASP A 91 -17.91 10.27 -27.05
C ASP A 91 -18.68 9.76 -28.28
N THR A 92 -19.97 9.96 -28.28
CA THR A 92 -20.85 9.55 -29.39
C THR A 92 -20.46 10.17 -30.72
N ASN A 93 -19.70 11.25 -30.72
CA ASN A 93 -19.20 11.92 -31.93
C ASN A 93 -17.87 11.32 -32.43
N ALA A 94 -17.20 10.47 -31.66
CA ALA A 94 -15.91 9.93 -32.04
C ALA A 94 -15.94 9.10 -33.30
N PHE A 95 -17.01 8.29 -33.49
CA PHE A 95 -17.13 7.36 -34.61
C PHE A 95 -17.04 8.02 -35.99
N GLN A 96 -17.49 9.25 -36.16
CA GLN A 96 -17.42 9.96 -37.45
C GLN A 96 -16.00 10.21 -37.94
N TYR A 97 -15.01 10.25 -37.02
CA TYR A 97 -13.60 10.47 -37.33
C TYR A 97 -12.83 9.19 -37.67
N PHE A 98 -13.41 8.02 -37.32
CA PHE A 98 -12.74 6.73 -37.49
C PHE A 98 -12.30 6.46 -38.94
N PRO A 99 -13.16 6.66 -39.99
CA PRO A 99 -12.74 6.42 -41.38
C PRO A 99 -11.53 7.26 -41.79
N LYS A 100 -11.52 8.52 -41.40
CA LYS A 100 -10.42 9.45 -41.74
C LYS A 100 -9.13 9.12 -41.03
N ILE A 101 -9.20 8.72 -39.75
CA ILE A 101 -8.02 8.25 -38.99
C ILE A 101 -7.44 6.99 -39.65
N ARG A 102 -8.30 6.03 -40.00
CA ARG A 102 -7.91 4.82 -40.70
C ARG A 102 -7.20 5.14 -42.03
N ASP A 103 -7.79 6.02 -42.85
CA ASP A 103 -7.25 6.39 -44.16
C ASP A 103 -5.87 7.09 -44.03
N LEU A 104 -5.67 7.90 -42.98
CA LEU A 104 -4.37 8.48 -42.66
C LEU A 104 -3.34 7.41 -42.27
N VAL A 105 -3.74 6.41 -41.49
CA VAL A 105 -2.86 5.29 -41.13
C VAL A 105 -2.46 4.50 -42.37
N PHE A 106 -3.39 4.19 -43.28
CA PHE A 106 -3.09 3.50 -44.53
C PHE A 106 -2.26 4.33 -45.54
N ALA A 107 -2.24 5.65 -45.38
CA ALA A 107 -1.39 6.57 -46.15
C ALA A 107 -0.03 6.83 -45.47
N ASP A 108 0.35 6.07 -44.44
CA ASP A 108 1.57 6.23 -43.63
C ASP A 108 1.70 7.61 -42.94
N LYS A 109 0.59 8.33 -42.78
CA LYS A 109 0.52 9.64 -42.13
C LYS A 109 0.24 9.52 -40.62
N PHE A 110 1.11 8.81 -39.92
CA PHE A 110 0.89 8.42 -38.51
C PHE A 110 0.76 9.62 -37.57
N GLN A 111 1.54 10.69 -37.78
CA GLN A 111 1.45 11.90 -36.93
C GLN A 111 0.11 12.63 -37.09
N GLU A 112 -0.42 12.71 -38.33
CA GLU A 112 -1.73 13.30 -38.57
C GLU A 112 -2.85 12.44 -38.01
N ALA A 113 -2.72 11.11 -38.12
CA ALA A 113 -3.67 10.15 -37.56
C ALA A 113 -3.71 10.24 -36.04
N GLU A 114 -2.53 10.27 -35.37
CA GLU A 114 -2.40 10.41 -33.93
C GLU A 114 -3.02 11.73 -33.44
N LYS A 115 -2.68 12.83 -34.12
CA LYS A 115 -3.27 14.14 -33.78
C LYS A 115 -4.79 14.11 -33.87
N MET A 116 -5.35 13.56 -34.95
CA MET A 116 -6.79 13.48 -35.14
C MET A 116 -7.45 12.58 -34.10
N ALA A 117 -6.83 11.45 -33.75
CA ALA A 117 -7.32 10.56 -32.70
C ALA A 117 -7.30 11.28 -31.32
N ASN A 118 -6.22 11.97 -31.01
CA ASN A 118 -6.11 12.72 -29.79
C ASN A 118 -7.15 13.86 -29.68
N ASP A 119 -7.48 14.49 -30.78
CA ASP A 119 -8.41 15.63 -30.77
C ASP A 119 -9.90 15.19 -30.74
N HIS A 120 -10.22 14.03 -31.34
CA HIS A 120 -11.62 13.70 -31.67
C HIS A 120 -12.06 12.27 -31.40
N PHE A 121 -11.16 11.33 -31.11
CA PHE A 121 -11.52 9.91 -31.05
C PHE A 121 -11.49 9.30 -29.64
N TYR A 122 -10.84 9.94 -28.69
CA TYR A 122 -10.84 9.48 -27.32
C TYR A 122 -12.11 9.89 -26.56
N GLY A 123 -12.37 9.18 -25.47
CA GLY A 123 -13.45 9.48 -24.54
C GLY A 123 -13.31 10.84 -23.83
N LYS A 124 -14.31 11.22 -23.08
CA LYS A 124 -14.39 12.48 -22.34
C LYS A 124 -14.66 12.21 -20.85
N PRO A 125 -13.70 12.53 -19.97
CA PRO A 125 -12.33 13.02 -20.22
C PRO A 125 -11.46 11.99 -20.93
N LYS A 126 -10.36 12.42 -21.55
CA LYS A 126 -9.45 11.56 -22.31
C LYS A 126 -8.64 10.58 -21.45
N ALA A 127 -8.51 10.84 -20.18
CA ALA A 127 -7.75 10.03 -19.23
C ALA A 127 -8.72 9.41 -18.21
N GLN A 128 -8.39 8.21 -17.78
CA GLN A 128 -9.06 7.59 -16.64
C GLN A 128 -8.65 8.30 -15.34
N GLU A 129 -9.47 8.14 -14.32
CA GLU A 129 -9.16 8.59 -12.98
C GLU A 129 -7.91 7.91 -12.42
N ALA A 130 -7.17 8.63 -11.60
CA ALA A 130 -5.90 8.17 -11.10
C ALA A 130 -6.07 7.23 -9.90
N TYR A 131 -5.29 6.13 -9.89
CA TYR A 131 -5.12 5.30 -8.71
C TYR A 131 -4.38 6.09 -7.62
N GLN A 132 -4.82 5.97 -6.37
CA GLN A 132 -4.33 6.79 -5.27
C GLN A 132 -3.55 5.95 -4.25
N PRO A 133 -2.42 6.45 -3.73
CA PRO A 133 -1.78 5.84 -2.57
C PRO A 133 -2.56 6.21 -1.29
N ILE A 134 -2.76 5.24 -0.40
CA ILE A 134 -3.32 5.52 0.93
C ILE A 134 -2.35 6.40 1.74
N GLY A 135 -1.06 6.03 1.71
CA GLY A 135 -0.01 6.67 2.48
C GLY A 135 0.90 5.67 3.15
N ASP A 136 1.62 6.11 4.15
CA ASP A 136 2.58 5.32 4.89
C ASP A 136 2.16 5.15 6.35
N LEU A 137 2.31 3.94 6.89
CA LEU A 137 2.43 3.71 8.32
C LEU A 137 3.89 3.85 8.71
N ILE A 138 4.17 4.73 9.64
CA ILE A 138 5.51 5.00 10.18
C ILE A 138 5.58 4.50 11.61
N LEU A 139 6.50 3.57 11.88
CA LEU A 139 6.83 3.12 13.22
C LEU A 139 8.20 3.66 13.60
N SER A 140 8.28 4.46 14.64
CA SER A 140 9.54 5.06 15.12
C SER A 140 9.96 4.40 16.43
N PHE A 141 11.18 3.84 16.45
CA PHE A 141 11.77 3.11 17.56
C PHE A 141 12.89 3.93 18.20
N ASP A 142 13.11 3.74 19.50
CA ASP A 142 14.20 4.40 20.22
C ASP A 142 15.60 3.87 19.85
N SER A 143 15.66 2.76 19.13
CA SER A 143 16.91 2.13 18.69
C SER A 143 17.60 2.94 17.61
N THR A 144 18.71 3.60 17.92
CA THR A 144 19.55 4.33 16.95
C THR A 144 20.73 3.51 16.45
N ASN A 145 21.26 2.61 17.28
CA ASN A 145 22.40 1.74 16.98
C ASN A 145 21.95 0.29 16.90
N PHE A 146 22.34 -0.39 15.83
CA PHE A 146 22.01 -1.79 15.63
C PHE A 146 23.13 -2.54 14.91
N THR A 147 23.19 -3.85 15.16
CA THR A 147 24.09 -4.80 14.50
C THR A 147 23.29 -6.03 14.04
N ASP A 148 23.96 -6.93 13.35
CA ASP A 148 23.40 -8.23 12.93
C ASP A 148 22.08 -8.09 12.16
N TYR A 149 21.99 -7.05 11.34
CA TYR A 149 20.78 -6.76 10.58
C TYR A 149 20.55 -7.78 9.47
N ARG A 150 19.32 -8.27 9.39
CA ARG A 150 18.83 -9.08 8.29
C ARG A 150 17.36 -8.72 7.99
N ARG A 151 17.09 -8.47 6.72
CA ARG A 151 15.74 -8.35 6.18
C ARG A 151 15.51 -9.45 5.17
N GLU A 152 14.37 -10.11 5.24
CA GLU A 152 14.02 -11.21 4.34
C GLU A 152 12.54 -11.17 3.96
N LEU A 153 12.23 -11.71 2.78
CA LEU A 153 10.89 -12.03 2.31
C LEU A 153 10.89 -13.50 1.91
N ASP A 154 10.14 -14.28 2.65
CA ASP A 154 9.84 -15.65 2.32
C ASP A 154 8.69 -15.66 1.30
N MET A 155 8.98 -16.08 0.06
CA MET A 155 8.01 -16.08 -1.04
C MET A 155 7.05 -17.26 -0.97
N GLU A 156 7.34 -18.28 -0.22
CA GLU A 156 6.45 -19.43 -0.03
C GLU A 156 5.34 -19.09 0.96
N THR A 157 5.69 -18.42 2.06
CA THR A 157 4.73 -18.06 3.12
C THR A 157 4.16 -16.65 2.97
N GLY A 158 4.78 -15.82 2.14
CA GLY A 158 4.42 -14.41 2.00
C GLY A 158 4.73 -13.57 3.24
N VAL A 159 5.66 -14.01 4.09
CA VAL A 159 6.06 -13.30 5.32
C VAL A 159 7.34 -12.50 5.08
N ALA A 160 7.27 -11.21 5.32
CA ALA A 160 8.46 -10.37 5.41
C ALA A 160 8.94 -10.30 6.86
N LYS A 161 10.26 -10.39 7.07
CA LYS A 161 10.89 -10.42 8.38
C LYS A 161 12.09 -9.50 8.43
N VAL A 162 12.24 -8.77 9.53
CA VAL A 162 13.42 -7.96 9.86
C VAL A 162 13.92 -8.35 11.22
N THR A 163 15.18 -8.73 11.29
CA THR A 163 15.86 -9.09 12.56
C THR A 163 17.10 -8.24 12.73
N TYR A 164 17.32 -7.73 13.92
CA TYR A 164 18.51 -6.98 14.26
C TYR A 164 18.76 -7.03 15.78
N ARG A 165 20.01 -6.76 16.16
CA ARG A 165 20.39 -6.58 17.56
C ARG A 165 20.39 -5.10 17.92
N SER A 166 19.72 -4.76 19.00
CA SER A 166 19.73 -3.42 19.60
C SER A 166 20.15 -3.51 21.06
N GLY A 167 21.34 -3.01 21.37
CA GLY A 167 21.97 -3.23 22.67
C GLY A 167 22.15 -4.73 22.96
N ASP A 168 21.53 -5.20 24.02
CA ASP A 168 21.62 -6.59 24.49
C ASP A 168 20.44 -7.48 24.03
N ALA A 169 19.52 -6.94 23.23
CA ALA A 169 18.34 -7.66 22.77
C ALA A 169 18.33 -7.87 21.26
N VAL A 170 17.73 -8.97 20.83
CA VAL A 170 17.38 -9.24 19.43
C VAL A 170 15.92 -8.86 19.21
N ILE A 171 15.71 -7.96 18.27
CA ILE A 171 14.38 -7.50 17.85
C ILE A 171 14.02 -8.20 16.55
N THR A 172 12.80 -8.72 16.48
CA THR A 172 12.21 -9.33 15.28
C THR A 172 10.91 -8.63 14.95
N ARG A 173 10.78 -8.21 13.69
CA ARG A 173 9.53 -7.70 13.12
C ARG A 173 9.13 -8.61 11.97
N GLU A 174 7.91 -9.11 12.00
CA GLU A 174 7.32 -9.96 10.97
C GLU A 174 6.07 -9.26 10.45
N ALA A 175 5.84 -9.34 9.15
CA ALA A 175 4.64 -8.79 8.53
C ALA A 175 4.13 -9.67 7.40
N PHE A 176 2.81 -9.76 7.29
CA PHE A 176 2.12 -10.43 6.20
C PHE A 176 0.75 -9.80 5.95
N VAL A 177 0.16 -10.05 4.80
CA VAL A 177 -1.20 -9.60 4.47
C VAL A 177 -2.12 -10.81 4.41
N SER A 178 -3.10 -10.87 5.33
CA SER A 178 -4.11 -11.93 5.36
C SER A 178 -5.12 -11.75 4.23
N TRP A 179 -5.38 -12.83 3.48
CA TRP A 179 -6.43 -12.86 2.47
C TRP A 179 -7.85 -12.92 3.09
N PRO A 180 -8.15 -13.86 4.00
CA PRO A 180 -9.50 -13.99 4.53
C PRO A 180 -9.92 -12.79 5.39
N ASP A 181 -9.00 -12.24 6.19
CA ASP A 181 -9.30 -11.16 7.12
C ASP A 181 -9.13 -9.77 6.51
N ARG A 182 -8.47 -9.69 5.35
CA ARG A 182 -8.19 -8.43 4.62
C ARG A 182 -7.48 -7.38 5.50
N VAL A 183 -6.44 -7.84 6.20
CA VAL A 183 -5.64 -7.00 7.09
C VAL A 183 -4.14 -7.19 6.83
N LEU A 184 -3.36 -6.14 7.02
CA LEU A 184 -1.92 -6.22 7.20
C LEU A 184 -1.65 -6.50 8.68
N VAL A 185 -0.96 -7.59 8.97
CA VAL A 185 -0.50 -7.94 10.31
C VAL A 185 0.97 -7.58 10.44
N VAL A 186 1.32 -6.88 11.51
CA VAL A 186 2.71 -6.59 11.88
C VAL A 186 2.93 -7.06 13.30
N ARG A 187 3.84 -8.02 13.47
CA ARG A 187 4.26 -8.55 14.77
C ARG A 187 5.64 -8.01 15.12
N ILE A 188 5.78 -7.48 16.31
CA ILE A 188 7.05 -7.01 16.85
C ILE A 188 7.35 -7.81 18.12
N SER A 189 8.54 -8.40 18.19
CA SER A 189 8.97 -9.19 19.34
C SER A 189 10.43 -8.90 19.69
N ALA A 190 10.79 -9.17 20.94
CA ALA A 190 12.14 -9.11 21.44
C ALA A 190 12.44 -10.37 22.25
N ASP A 191 13.70 -10.82 22.25
CA ASP A 191 14.17 -11.96 23.07
C ASP A 191 14.28 -11.60 24.56
N LYS A 192 14.15 -10.31 24.92
CA LYS A 192 14.16 -9.82 26.29
C LYS A 192 12.96 -8.94 26.57
N PRO A 193 12.37 -8.99 27.78
CA PRO A 193 11.24 -8.18 28.15
C PRO A 193 11.60 -6.69 28.23
N GLY A 194 10.62 -5.80 27.99
CA GLY A 194 10.78 -4.35 28.10
C GLY A 194 11.67 -3.70 27.05
N ARG A 195 11.96 -4.40 25.95
CA ARG A 195 12.82 -3.90 24.85
C ARG A 195 12.05 -3.40 23.63
N ILE A 196 10.73 -3.45 23.67
CA ILE A 196 9.88 -2.93 22.59
C ILE A 196 9.28 -1.61 23.06
N ASN A 197 9.75 -0.53 22.45
CA ASN A 197 9.19 0.81 22.62
C ASN A 197 9.16 1.49 21.25
N PHE A 198 8.00 1.93 20.83
CA PHE A 198 7.83 2.61 19.55
C PHE A 198 6.61 3.54 19.57
N SER A 199 6.64 4.51 18.69
CA SER A 199 5.46 5.29 18.31
C SER A 199 5.01 4.93 16.90
N ALA A 200 3.70 5.02 16.67
CA ALA A 200 3.10 4.81 15.36
C ALA A 200 2.40 6.08 14.90
N ARG A 201 2.53 6.40 13.60
CA ARG A 201 1.77 7.49 12.97
C ARG A 201 1.52 7.19 11.50
N PHE A 202 0.46 7.75 10.97
CA PHE A 202 0.23 7.78 9.53
C PHE A 202 0.88 9.01 8.90
N ARG A 203 1.23 8.87 7.62
CA ARG A 203 1.66 9.94 6.73
C ARG A 203 1.08 9.68 5.35
N GLY A 204 0.38 10.64 4.78
CA GLY A 204 -0.21 10.48 3.45
C GLY A 204 -0.53 11.81 2.80
N PRO A 205 -0.71 11.81 1.46
CA PRO A 205 -1.00 13.04 0.69
C PRO A 205 -2.39 13.60 1.00
N TYR A 206 -3.31 12.76 1.51
CA TYR A 206 -4.71 13.11 1.76
C TYR A 206 -5.05 13.12 3.25
N LEU A 207 -4.04 12.96 4.11
CA LEU A 207 -4.24 12.96 5.56
C LEU A 207 -4.71 14.33 6.03
N GLU A 208 -5.93 14.39 6.58
CA GLU A 208 -6.47 15.57 7.23
C GLU A 208 -6.35 15.46 8.74
N THR A 209 -6.70 14.29 9.28
CA THR A 209 -6.60 14.03 10.72
C THR A 209 -6.00 12.66 11.00
N SER A 210 -5.33 12.56 12.14
CA SER A 210 -4.90 11.28 12.71
C SER A 210 -5.21 11.30 14.19
N VAL A 211 -6.08 10.39 14.63
CA VAL A 211 -6.56 10.32 16.01
C VAL A 211 -6.13 8.99 16.60
N ALA A 212 -5.50 9.06 17.78
CA ALA A 212 -5.22 7.88 18.61
C ALA A 212 -6.32 7.76 19.69
N ASP A 213 -6.96 6.63 19.74
CA ASP A 213 -7.98 6.29 20.74
C ASP A 213 -7.72 4.88 21.26
N HIS A 214 -7.34 4.79 22.54
CA HIS A 214 -6.97 3.56 23.22
C HIS A 214 -5.93 2.72 22.42
N ASP A 215 -6.37 1.67 21.78
CA ASP A 215 -5.59 0.73 20.97
C ASP A 215 -5.67 0.97 19.46
N ARG A 216 -6.26 2.10 19.05
CA ARG A 216 -6.50 2.44 17.65
C ARG A 216 -5.80 3.71 17.24
N LEU A 217 -5.25 3.67 16.02
CA LEU A 217 -4.81 4.85 15.29
C LEU A 217 -5.67 4.95 14.03
N VAL A 218 -6.46 6.01 13.93
CA VAL A 218 -7.36 6.26 12.80
C VAL A 218 -6.78 7.37 11.95
N MET A 219 -6.68 7.12 10.66
CA MET A 219 -6.36 8.13 9.64
C MET A 219 -7.63 8.47 8.88
N ASP A 220 -7.95 9.74 8.84
CA ASP A 220 -9.04 10.28 8.04
C ASP A 220 -8.51 11.32 7.05
N GLY A 221 -9.05 11.30 5.83
CA GLY A 221 -8.62 12.20 4.78
C GLY A 221 -9.49 12.08 3.54
N ALA A 222 -9.43 13.11 2.71
CA ALA A 222 -10.22 13.19 1.50
C ALA A 222 -9.36 13.58 0.29
N TRP A 223 -9.69 13.01 -0.86
CA TRP A 223 -9.19 13.47 -2.14
C TRP A 223 -9.77 14.86 -2.45
N LYS A 224 -8.88 15.80 -2.81
CA LYS A 224 -9.25 17.19 -3.16
C LYS A 224 -8.96 17.51 -4.64
N GLY A 225 -8.98 16.52 -5.49
CA GLY A 225 -8.74 16.69 -6.93
C GLY A 225 -9.96 17.27 -7.68
N PRO A 226 -9.82 17.52 -8.98
CA PRO A 226 -10.84 18.17 -9.80
C PRO A 226 -12.17 17.41 -9.91
N PHE A 227 -12.23 16.15 -9.41
CA PHE A 227 -13.41 15.29 -9.43
C PHE A 227 -13.88 14.88 -8.01
N ALA A 228 -13.48 15.62 -6.98
CA ALA A 228 -13.90 15.41 -5.60
C ALA A 228 -15.38 15.79 -5.35
#